data_c2eb023603f2aca3283f8f85e6bc6242
#
_entry.id   c2eb023603f2aca3283f8f85e6bc6242
#
_cell.length_a   1.000
_cell.length_b   1.000
_cell.length_c   1.000
_cell.angle_alpha   90.00
_cell.angle_beta   90.00
_cell.angle_gamma   90.00
#
_symmetry.space_group_name_H-M   'P 1'
#
loop_
_entity.id
_entity.type
_entity.pdbx_description
1 polymer ?
#
loop_
_entity_poly.entity_id
_entity_poly.type
_entity_poly.pdbx_seq_one_letter_code
_entity_poly.pdbx_strand_id
1 'polypeptide(L)'
;MNTIGEQDIDVLDRFLQERCEDTNGFFSVEMLDGYLCALHVCAQPISPEDWLPPIWGEGFEFASVEERDAMSERVLALWEDVG
;
A
#
# COMPACT_ATOMS: atom_id res chain seq x y z
N MET A 1 7.60 -17.99 -5.57
CA MET A 1 6.81 -17.39 -4.49
C MET A 1 7.30 -15.98 -4.20
N ASN A 2 6.44 -15.00 -4.38
CA ASN A 2 6.84 -13.60 -4.22
C ASN A 2 6.50 -13.12 -2.82
N THR A 3 7.39 -13.41 -1.88
CA THR A 3 7.23 -12.93 -0.52
C THR A 3 7.93 -11.58 -0.40
N ILE A 4 7.23 -10.59 0.11
CA ILE A 4 7.83 -9.29 0.35
C ILE A 4 8.86 -9.39 1.48
N GLY A 5 10.05 -8.84 1.26
CA GLY A 5 11.11 -8.87 2.25
C GLY A 5 10.91 -7.84 3.36
N GLU A 6 11.58 -8.06 4.51
CA GLU A 6 11.51 -7.14 5.63
C GLU A 6 11.95 -5.73 5.25
N GLN A 7 12.96 -5.62 4.40
CA GLN A 7 13.45 -4.32 3.94
C GLN A 7 12.38 -3.58 3.15
N ASP A 8 11.63 -4.29 2.31
CA ASP A 8 10.57 -3.69 1.54
C ASP A 8 9.42 -3.23 2.44
N ILE A 9 9.12 -4.01 3.47
CA ILE A 9 8.11 -3.64 4.46
C ILE A 9 8.54 -2.39 5.22
N ASP A 10 9.81 -2.33 5.63
CA ASP A 10 10.34 -1.16 6.35
C ASP A 10 10.32 0.09 5.48
N VAL A 11 10.69 -0.03 4.21
CA VAL A 11 10.67 1.09 3.27
C VAL A 11 9.24 1.60 3.11
N LEU A 12 8.30 0.69 2.92
CA LEU A 12 6.90 1.05 2.74
C LEU A 12 6.32 1.70 4.01
N ASP A 13 6.62 1.13 5.17
CA ASP A 13 6.15 1.66 6.45
C ASP A 13 6.65 3.08 6.67
N ARG A 14 7.93 3.31 6.42
CA ARG A 14 8.53 4.64 6.55
C ARG A 14 7.92 5.63 5.57
N PHE A 15 7.71 5.20 4.34
CA PHE A 15 7.09 6.04 3.32
C PHE A 15 5.70 6.47 3.76
N LEU A 16 4.89 5.55 4.27
CA LEU A 16 3.55 5.87 4.75
C LEU A 16 3.60 6.86 5.91
N GLN A 17 4.49 6.64 6.86
CA GLN A 17 4.61 7.53 8.01
C GLN A 17 5.05 8.93 7.63
N GLU A 18 6.00 9.05 6.71
CA GLU A 18 6.60 10.34 6.36
C GLU A 18 5.81 11.10 5.29
N ARG A 19 5.13 10.38 4.40
CA ARG A 19 4.55 10.99 3.21
C ARG A 19 3.03 10.99 3.18
N CYS A 20 2.39 10.02 3.79
CA CYS A 20 0.95 9.84 3.66
C CYS A 20 0.15 10.33 4.86
N GLU A 21 0.78 10.68 5.95
CA GLU A 21 0.11 11.17 7.15
C GLU A 21 -0.67 12.47 6.87
N ASP A 22 -0.05 13.39 6.15
CA ASP A 22 -0.64 14.70 5.87
C ASP A 22 -1.82 14.65 4.89
N THR A 23 -1.96 13.56 4.16
CA THR A 23 -3.02 13.40 3.17
C THR A 23 -4.15 12.49 3.65
N ASN A 24 -4.16 12.15 4.95
CA ASN A 24 -5.12 11.22 5.53
C ASN A 24 -5.03 9.81 4.93
N GLY A 25 -3.85 9.47 4.40
CA GLY A 25 -3.57 8.11 3.95
C GLY A 25 -3.23 7.23 5.14
N PHE A 26 -2.89 5.99 4.85
CA PHE A 26 -2.44 5.08 5.89
C PHE A 26 -1.05 5.51 6.36
N PHE A 27 -0.82 5.47 7.66
CA PHE A 27 0.46 5.90 8.22
C PHE A 27 1.28 4.75 8.79
N SER A 28 0.87 3.52 8.55
CA SER A 28 1.67 2.36 8.96
C SER A 28 1.32 1.15 8.10
N VAL A 29 2.29 0.22 8.02
CA VAL A 29 2.08 -1.04 7.33
C VAL A 29 1.04 -1.90 8.05
N GLU A 30 0.89 -1.75 9.36
CA GLU A 30 -0.12 -2.49 10.10
C GLU A 30 -1.53 -2.12 9.65
N MET A 31 -1.78 -0.84 9.43
CA MET A 31 -3.06 -0.38 8.89
C MET A 31 -3.29 -0.92 7.48
N LEU A 32 -2.25 -0.87 6.67
CA LEU A 32 -2.29 -1.39 5.31
C LEU A 32 -2.59 -2.89 5.30
N ASP A 33 -1.92 -3.65 6.17
CA ASP A 33 -2.11 -5.09 6.27
C ASP A 33 -3.58 -5.43 6.58
N GLY A 34 -4.17 -4.74 7.55
CA GLY A 34 -5.58 -4.93 7.88
C GLY A 34 -6.51 -4.59 6.72
N TYR A 35 -6.22 -3.53 5.99
CA TYR A 35 -6.98 -3.13 4.82
C TYR A 35 -6.92 -4.20 3.72
N LEU A 36 -5.72 -4.72 3.46
CA LEU A 36 -5.52 -5.77 2.46
C LEU A 36 -6.23 -7.07 2.84
N CYS A 37 -6.20 -7.43 4.12
CA CYS A 37 -6.94 -8.58 4.63
C CYS A 37 -8.44 -8.42 4.38
N ALA A 38 -8.97 -7.23 4.62
CA ALA A 38 -10.38 -6.95 4.38
C ALA A 38 -10.74 -7.08 2.89
N LEU A 39 -9.83 -6.66 2.00
CA LEU A 39 -10.05 -6.80 0.57
C LEU A 39 -10.13 -8.25 0.13
N HIS A 40 -9.33 -9.12 0.76
CA HIS A 40 -9.33 -10.55 0.43
C HIS A 40 -10.63 -11.25 0.83
N VAL A 41 -11.32 -10.74 1.84
CA VAL A 41 -12.58 -11.34 2.28
C VAL A 41 -13.80 -10.66 1.65
N CYS A 42 -13.60 -9.67 0.80
CA CYS A 42 -14.71 -9.04 0.09
C CYS A 42 -15.39 -10.02 -0.85
N ALA A 43 -16.72 -9.96 -0.88
CA ALA A 43 -17.51 -10.83 -1.76
C ALA A 43 -17.33 -10.52 -3.24
N GLN A 44 -16.97 -9.26 -3.56
CA GLN A 44 -16.77 -8.84 -4.94
C GLN A 44 -15.30 -8.45 -5.14
N PRO A 45 -14.70 -8.89 -6.26
CA PRO A 45 -13.32 -8.50 -6.56
C PRO A 45 -13.23 -7.00 -6.83
N ILE A 46 -12.23 -6.35 -6.24
CA ILE A 46 -11.98 -4.93 -6.43
C ILE A 46 -10.63 -4.80 -7.14
N SER A 47 -10.60 -4.00 -8.19
CA SER A 47 -9.35 -3.77 -8.94
C SER A 47 -8.35 -2.95 -8.14
N PRO A 48 -7.04 -3.20 -8.30
CA PRO A 48 -6.04 -2.36 -7.65
C PRO A 48 -6.19 -0.87 -7.93
N GLU A 49 -6.68 -0.52 -9.10
CA GLU A 49 -6.93 0.87 -9.47
C GLU A 49 -7.94 1.54 -8.55
N ASP A 50 -8.83 0.77 -7.96
CA ASP A 50 -9.87 1.27 -7.07
C ASP A 50 -9.43 1.31 -5.62
N TRP A 51 -8.58 0.36 -5.18
CA TRP A 51 -8.19 0.27 -3.76
C TRP A 51 -6.81 0.83 -3.43
N LEU A 52 -5.95 1.08 -4.43
CA LEU A 52 -4.64 1.67 -4.19
C LEU A 52 -4.70 3.15 -3.78
N PRO A 53 -5.49 4.02 -4.46
CA PRO A 53 -5.48 5.45 -4.14
C PRO A 53 -5.79 5.79 -2.67
N PRO A 54 -6.75 5.13 -2.00
CA PRO A 54 -7.04 5.45 -0.59
C PRO A 54 -5.87 5.22 0.36
N ILE A 55 -4.92 4.34 -0.01
CA ILE A 55 -3.74 4.06 0.81
C ILE A 55 -2.87 5.31 0.94
N TRP A 56 -2.71 6.03 -0.16
CA TRP A 56 -1.83 7.21 -0.20
C TRP A 56 -2.51 8.46 0.37
N GLY A 57 -3.83 8.48 0.35
CA GLY A 57 -4.60 9.61 0.82
C GLY A 57 -5.04 10.52 -0.32
N GLU A 58 -6.04 11.32 -0.02
CA GLU A 58 -6.64 12.22 -0.99
C GLU A 58 -5.67 13.36 -1.33
N GLY A 59 -5.45 13.56 -2.63
CA GLY A 59 -4.58 14.62 -3.09
C GLY A 59 -3.09 14.34 -2.98
N PHE A 60 -2.72 13.11 -2.63
CA PHE A 60 -1.31 12.75 -2.53
C PHE A 60 -0.68 12.71 -3.93
N GLU A 61 0.51 13.31 -4.06
CA GLU A 61 1.27 13.29 -5.29
C GLU A 61 2.64 12.66 -5.02
N PHE A 62 3.03 11.73 -5.88
CA PHE A 62 4.35 11.13 -5.82
C PHE A 62 5.39 12.08 -6.41
N ALA A 63 6.61 11.99 -5.92
CA ALA A 63 7.72 12.79 -6.42
C ALA A 63 8.08 12.44 -7.87
N SER A 64 7.83 11.19 -8.27
CA SER A 64 8.09 10.72 -9.63
C SER A 64 7.23 9.50 -9.94
N VAL A 65 7.13 9.17 -11.23
CA VAL A 65 6.45 7.93 -11.66
C VAL A 65 7.19 6.71 -11.12
N GLU A 66 8.52 6.79 -11.05
CA GLU A 66 9.34 5.71 -10.51
C GLU A 66 9.03 5.44 -9.05
N GLU A 67 8.84 6.48 -8.26
CA GLU A 67 8.47 6.34 -6.86
C GLU A 67 7.09 5.69 -6.73
N ARG A 68 6.13 6.15 -7.51
CA ARG A 68 4.79 5.57 -7.52
C ARG A 68 4.82 4.09 -7.85
N ASP A 69 5.53 3.72 -8.90
CA ASP A 69 5.61 2.33 -9.33
C ASP A 69 6.31 1.47 -8.27
N ALA A 70 7.40 1.97 -7.69
CA ALA A 70 8.14 1.24 -6.66
C ALA A 70 7.27 0.97 -5.42
N MET A 71 6.54 1.97 -4.95
CA MET A 71 5.68 1.80 -3.78
C MET A 71 4.46 0.94 -4.09
N SER A 72 3.88 1.11 -5.28
CA SER A 72 2.75 0.29 -5.70
C SER A 72 3.12 -1.19 -5.82
N GLU A 73 4.31 -1.48 -6.34
CA GLU A 73 4.81 -2.86 -6.42
C GLU A 73 4.94 -3.49 -5.04
N ARG A 74 5.42 -2.71 -4.06
CA ARG A 74 5.54 -3.20 -2.69
C ARG A 74 4.18 -3.51 -2.07
N VAL A 75 3.21 -2.65 -2.31
CA VAL A 75 1.85 -2.88 -1.83
C VAL A 75 1.24 -4.14 -2.47
N LEU A 76 1.42 -4.29 -3.77
CA LEU A 76 0.91 -5.46 -4.49
C LEU A 76 1.58 -6.75 -4.00
N ALA A 77 2.89 -6.70 -3.73
CA ALA A 77 3.60 -7.86 -3.19
C ALA A 77 3.07 -8.23 -1.81
N LEU A 78 2.80 -7.24 -0.96
CA LEU A 78 2.22 -7.47 0.35
C LEU A 78 0.81 -8.04 0.22
N TRP A 79 0.03 -7.54 -0.71
CA TRP A 79 -1.33 -8.03 -0.97
C TRP A 79 -1.31 -9.52 -1.34
N GLU A 80 -0.36 -9.93 -2.19
CA GLU A 80 -0.20 -11.33 -2.56
C GLU A 80 0.25 -12.18 -1.37
N ASP A 81 1.11 -11.63 -0.53
CA ASP A 81 1.64 -12.34 0.63
C ASP A 81 0.55 -12.59 1.69
N VAL A 82 -0.34 -11.62 1.87
CA VAL A 82 -1.46 -11.71 2.81
C VAL A 82 -2.52 -12.71 2.33
N GLY A 83 -2.72 -12.78 1.02
CA GLY A 83 -3.67 -13.69 0.42
C GLY A 83 -3.14 -15.09 0.35
#